data_53cc0695f770364d0732a76ce84f92c0
#
_entry.id   53cc0695f770364d0732a76ce84f92c0
#
_cell.length_a   1.000
_cell.length_b   1.000
_cell.length_c   1.000
_cell.angle_alpha   90.00
_cell.angle_beta   90.00
_cell.angle_gamma   90.00
#
_symmetry.space_group_name_H-M   'P 1'
#
loop_
_entity.id
_entity.type
_entity.pdbx_description
1 polymer ?
#
loop_
_entity_poly.entity_id
_entity_poly.type
_entity_poly.pdbx_seq_one_letter_code
_entity_poly.pdbx_strand_id
1 'polypeptide(L)'
;MYKMLMETIQIIYVVIILTLLIPLGYWMYFKIRNPFWGNQPVNHPHHFYRNYMKPFIIMNQFYNHKFMNPLQIKTQSWSDFCSIKKEKDLEDFIQEHFCNKKTFKYLPSFSKHIEPYFKDDSNAYISTYRTDHLIVGTITNRSVNLILPNNNKFVVSYIDFLCVHKGQRKRQVAPELIQT
;
A
#
# COMPACT_ATOMS: atom_id res chain seq x y z
N MET A 1 7.96 37.78 43.69
CA MET A 1 6.96 36.70 43.65
C MET A 1 6.03 36.80 42.43
N TYR A 2 5.34 37.92 42.21
CA TYR A 2 4.39 38.12 41.09
C TYR A 2 5.03 37.97 39.70
N LYS A 3 6.21 38.58 39.47
CA LYS A 3 6.93 38.51 38.20
C LYS A 3 7.31 37.05 37.82
N MET A 4 7.81 36.31 38.78
CA MET A 4 8.18 34.89 38.57
C MET A 4 6.96 34.00 38.24
N LEU A 5 5.80 34.28 38.86
CA LEU A 5 4.55 33.58 38.55
C LEU A 5 4.08 33.86 37.12
N MET A 6 4.17 35.09 36.66
CA MET A 6 3.79 35.48 35.28
C MET A 6 4.70 34.82 34.24
N GLU A 7 6.01 34.78 34.49
CA GLU A 7 6.97 34.09 33.60
C GLU A 7 6.68 32.57 33.51
N THR A 8 6.36 31.94 34.66
CA THR A 8 5.97 30.53 34.69
C THR A 8 4.71 30.27 33.89
N ILE A 9 3.68 31.11 34.01
CA ILE A 9 2.44 30.99 33.26
C ILE A 9 2.70 31.13 31.75
N GLN A 10 3.52 32.09 31.34
CA GLN A 10 3.88 32.25 29.91
C GLN A 10 4.61 31.03 29.36
N ILE A 11 5.54 30.43 30.09
CA ILE A 11 6.23 29.20 29.68
C ILE A 11 5.21 28.08 29.50
N ILE A 12 4.28 27.88 30.43
CA ILE A 12 3.23 26.89 30.35
C ILE A 12 2.38 27.08 29.08
N TYR A 13 1.97 28.29 28.78
CA TYR A 13 1.21 28.57 27.53
C TYR A 13 2.02 28.24 26.27
N VAL A 14 3.28 28.61 26.21
CA VAL A 14 4.17 28.28 25.09
C VAL A 14 4.29 26.77 24.91
N VAL A 15 4.49 26.03 25.98
CA VAL A 15 4.59 24.56 25.94
C VAL A 15 3.28 23.94 25.45
N ILE A 16 2.12 24.40 25.93
CA ILE A 16 0.80 23.92 25.48
C ILE A 16 0.62 24.20 23.98
N ILE A 17 0.93 25.41 23.53
CA ILE A 17 0.82 25.77 22.11
C ILE A 17 1.72 24.87 21.24
N LEU A 18 2.97 24.66 21.62
CA LEU A 18 3.90 23.81 20.88
C LEU A 18 3.44 22.35 20.84
N THR A 19 2.93 21.82 21.93
CA THR A 19 2.42 20.44 21.99
C THR A 19 1.20 20.22 21.08
N LEU A 20 0.45 21.25 20.78
CA LEU A 20 -0.67 21.19 19.83
C LEU A 20 -0.24 21.46 18.39
N LEU A 21 0.64 22.45 18.17
CA LEU A 21 1.04 22.85 16.82
C LEU A 21 1.97 21.85 16.14
N ILE A 22 2.87 21.20 16.89
CA ILE A 22 3.82 20.22 16.29
C ILE A 22 3.09 19.00 15.69
N PRO A 23 2.16 18.32 16.39
CA PRO A 23 1.42 17.22 15.81
C PRO A 23 0.53 17.64 14.63
N LEU A 24 -0.08 18.83 14.72
CA LEU A 24 -0.91 19.38 13.64
C LEU A 24 -0.05 19.66 12.38
N GLY A 25 1.09 20.31 12.55
CA GLY A 25 2.02 20.58 11.46
C GLY A 25 2.55 19.29 10.81
N TYR A 26 2.91 18.29 11.62
CA TYR A 26 3.30 16.98 11.12
C TYR A 26 2.19 16.28 10.35
N TRP A 27 0.95 16.31 10.85
CA TRP A 27 -0.21 15.74 10.17
C TRP A 27 -0.48 16.43 8.82
N MET A 28 -0.44 17.76 8.77
CA MET A 28 -0.59 18.52 7.52
C MET A 28 0.53 18.20 6.53
N TYR A 29 1.79 18.21 6.98
CA TYR A 29 2.95 17.85 6.16
C TYR A 29 2.80 16.43 5.57
N PHE A 30 2.41 15.45 6.40
CA PHE A 30 2.22 14.08 5.96
C PHE A 30 1.13 13.96 4.89
N LYS A 31 -0.01 14.62 5.07
CA LYS A 31 -1.11 14.62 4.08
C LYS A 31 -0.73 15.28 2.76
N ILE A 32 0.00 16.37 2.80
CA ILE A 32 0.45 17.08 1.60
C ILE A 32 1.51 16.24 0.86
N ARG A 33 2.45 15.67 1.59
CA ARG A 33 3.55 14.91 1.00
C ARG A 33 3.13 13.54 0.48
N ASN A 34 2.15 12.92 1.11
CA ASN A 34 1.67 11.57 0.82
C ASN A 34 0.14 11.55 0.62
N PRO A 35 -0.39 12.18 -0.45
CA PRO A 35 -1.83 12.38 -0.62
C PRO A 35 -2.61 11.05 -0.74
N PHE A 36 -2.00 10.00 -1.27
CA PHE A 36 -2.59 8.67 -1.32
C PHE A 36 -2.61 8.03 0.09
N TRP A 37 -1.43 7.83 0.68
CA TRP A 37 -1.30 7.14 1.97
C TRP A 37 -1.95 7.89 3.13
N GLY A 38 -1.95 9.23 3.11
CA GLY A 38 -2.59 10.05 4.12
C GLY A 38 -4.11 9.88 4.24
N ASN A 39 -4.74 9.27 3.23
CA ASN A 39 -6.18 9.00 3.19
C ASN A 39 -6.52 7.51 3.31
N GLN A 40 -5.51 6.62 3.38
CA GLN A 40 -5.75 5.18 3.55
C GLN A 40 -6.16 4.85 5.00
N PRO A 41 -7.02 3.83 5.20
CA PRO A 41 -7.47 3.39 6.51
C PRO A 41 -6.40 2.52 7.20
N VAL A 42 -5.20 3.05 7.33
CA VAL A 42 -4.07 2.38 7.97
C VAL A 42 -3.66 3.12 9.25
N ASN A 43 -2.88 2.47 10.09
CA ASN A 43 -2.33 3.14 11.27
C ASN A 43 -1.21 4.10 10.84
N HIS A 44 -1.41 5.39 11.07
CA HIS A 44 -0.40 6.41 10.78
C HIS A 44 0.40 6.76 12.03
N PRO A 45 1.67 7.17 11.91
CA PRO A 45 2.50 7.55 13.07
C PRO A 45 1.89 8.62 13.97
N HIS A 46 1.07 9.52 13.40
CA HIS A 46 0.37 10.56 14.17
C HIS A 46 -0.87 10.04 14.93
N HIS A 47 -1.24 8.78 14.74
CA HIS A 47 -2.30 8.12 15.49
C HIS A 47 -1.75 7.34 16.70
N PHE A 48 -0.75 7.88 17.39
CA PHE A 48 -0.08 7.21 18.50
C PHE A 48 -1.03 6.69 19.59
N TYR A 49 -2.14 7.36 19.83
CA TYR A 49 -3.18 6.95 20.80
C TYR A 49 -3.88 5.65 20.41
N ARG A 50 -3.92 5.29 19.11
CA ARG A 50 -4.55 4.05 18.64
C ARG A 50 -3.84 2.79 19.11
N ASN A 51 -2.54 2.88 19.36
CA ASN A 51 -1.74 1.75 19.85
C ASN A 51 -2.16 1.30 21.27
N TYR A 52 -2.85 2.18 22.00
CA TYR A 52 -3.37 1.92 23.35
C TYR A 52 -4.87 1.55 23.36
N MET A 53 -5.53 1.59 22.22
CA MET A 53 -6.92 1.20 22.10
C MET A 53 -7.06 -0.32 21.91
N LYS A 54 -8.22 -0.86 22.30
CA LYS A 54 -8.59 -2.25 21.95
C LYS A 54 -8.61 -2.40 20.43
N PRO A 55 -8.32 -3.60 19.90
CA PRO A 55 -8.46 -3.89 18.49
C PRO A 55 -9.85 -3.51 17.98
N PHE A 56 -9.91 -2.83 16.85
CA PHE A 56 -11.16 -2.40 16.22
C PHE A 56 -11.07 -2.57 14.71
N ILE A 57 -12.23 -2.71 14.07
CA ILE A 57 -12.31 -2.81 12.61
C ILE A 57 -12.15 -1.42 12.02
N ILE A 58 -11.17 -1.25 11.15
CA ILE A 58 -11.02 -0.03 10.35
C ILE A 58 -11.97 -0.14 9.16
N MET A 59 -13.05 0.61 9.20
CA MET A 59 -13.97 0.70 8.08
C MET A 59 -13.63 1.95 7.27
N ASN A 60 -13.24 1.76 6.02
CA ASN A 60 -13.11 2.87 5.08
C ASN A 60 -14.39 2.94 4.25
N GLN A 61 -15.17 3.96 4.49
CA GLN A 61 -16.41 4.19 3.74
C GLN A 61 -16.20 5.07 2.50
N PHE A 62 -15.00 5.61 2.31
CA PHE A 62 -14.72 6.57 1.25
C PHE A 62 -13.60 6.06 0.34
N TYR A 63 -14.00 5.57 -0.83
CA TYR A 63 -13.06 5.34 -1.92
C TYR A 63 -12.65 6.68 -2.51
N ASN A 64 -11.35 6.91 -2.61
CA ASN A 64 -10.86 8.10 -3.30
C ASN A 64 -10.81 7.82 -4.81
N HIS A 65 -11.87 8.14 -5.52
CA HIS A 65 -11.99 7.94 -6.98
C HIS A 65 -10.86 8.60 -7.79
N LYS A 66 -10.11 9.53 -7.18
CA LYS A 66 -8.97 10.19 -7.84
C LYS A 66 -7.90 9.20 -8.34
N PHE A 67 -7.76 8.06 -7.67
CA PHE A 67 -6.75 7.06 -8.04
C PHE A 67 -7.33 5.85 -8.76
N MET A 68 -8.60 5.87 -9.14
CA MET A 68 -9.19 4.80 -9.96
C MET A 68 -8.89 5.03 -11.43
N ASN A 69 -8.34 4.03 -12.11
CA ASN A 69 -7.99 4.10 -13.52
C ASN A 69 -8.40 2.83 -14.28
N PRO A 70 -9.71 2.61 -14.45
CA PRO A 70 -10.23 1.39 -15.09
C PRO A 70 -9.90 1.30 -16.59
N LEU A 71 -9.49 2.40 -17.22
CA LEU A 71 -9.14 2.40 -18.65
C LEU A 71 -7.78 1.78 -18.94
N GLN A 72 -6.81 1.96 -18.05
CA GLN A 72 -5.44 1.49 -18.22
C GLN A 72 -5.13 0.26 -17.37
N ILE A 73 -5.94 -0.01 -16.34
CA ILE A 73 -5.75 -1.15 -15.45
C ILE A 73 -6.76 -2.23 -15.79
N LYS A 74 -6.25 -3.41 -16.14
CA LYS A 74 -7.06 -4.60 -16.36
C LYS A 74 -6.86 -5.55 -15.20
N THR A 75 -7.95 -5.82 -14.47
CA THR A 75 -8.02 -6.86 -13.43
C THR A 75 -8.66 -8.11 -14.01
N GLN A 76 -8.04 -9.26 -13.78
CA GLN A 76 -8.52 -10.54 -14.28
C GLN A 76 -8.15 -11.67 -13.31
N SER A 77 -8.87 -12.79 -13.38
CA SER A 77 -8.53 -13.96 -12.60
C SER A 77 -7.13 -14.50 -12.98
N TRP A 78 -6.48 -15.18 -12.06
CA TRP A 78 -5.18 -15.79 -12.37
C TRP A 78 -5.26 -16.82 -13.50
N SER A 79 -6.32 -17.63 -13.53
CA SER A 79 -6.57 -18.60 -14.57
C SER A 79 -6.73 -17.96 -15.96
N ASP A 80 -7.47 -16.85 -16.04
CA ASP A 80 -7.64 -16.10 -17.29
C ASP A 80 -6.31 -15.50 -17.76
N PHE A 81 -5.51 -15.00 -16.82
CA PHE A 81 -4.18 -14.48 -17.15
C PHE A 81 -3.28 -15.55 -17.76
N CYS A 82 -3.20 -16.75 -17.17
CA CYS A 82 -2.41 -17.85 -17.69
C CYS A 82 -2.91 -18.35 -19.05
N SER A 83 -4.24 -18.32 -19.29
CA SER A 83 -4.82 -18.77 -20.56
C SER A 83 -4.34 -17.96 -21.78
N ILE A 84 -3.96 -16.71 -21.60
CA ILE A 84 -3.48 -15.81 -22.68
C ILE A 84 -1.95 -15.87 -22.90
N LYS A 85 -1.26 -16.81 -22.24
CA LYS A 85 0.18 -17.09 -22.40
C LYS A 85 1.08 -15.85 -22.23
N LYS A 86 0.79 -15.03 -21.22
CA LYS A 86 1.56 -13.82 -20.88
C LYS A 86 2.48 -13.99 -19.67
N GLU A 87 2.72 -15.21 -19.26
CA GLU A 87 3.54 -15.56 -18.10
C GLU A 87 4.96 -15.02 -18.25
N LYS A 88 5.53 -15.14 -19.46
CA LYS A 88 6.88 -14.67 -19.74
C LYS A 88 6.99 -13.15 -19.65
N ASP A 89 5.99 -12.42 -20.16
CA ASP A 89 5.96 -10.95 -20.05
C ASP A 89 5.97 -10.51 -18.59
N LEU A 90 5.22 -11.21 -17.72
CA LEU A 90 5.18 -10.94 -16.29
C LEU A 90 6.50 -11.29 -15.60
N GLU A 91 7.09 -12.45 -15.93
CA GLU A 91 8.36 -12.89 -15.40
C GLU A 91 9.45 -11.87 -15.71
N ASP A 92 9.60 -11.50 -16.98
CA ASP A 92 10.60 -10.54 -17.46
C ASP A 92 10.40 -9.17 -16.79
N PHE A 93 9.14 -8.72 -16.67
CA PHE A 93 8.81 -7.48 -16.00
C PHE A 93 9.19 -7.46 -14.52
N ILE A 94 8.88 -8.54 -13.79
CA ILE A 94 9.24 -8.65 -12.35
C ILE A 94 10.75 -8.72 -12.20
N GLN A 95 11.44 -9.54 -13.02
CA GLN A 95 12.89 -9.67 -12.97
C GLN A 95 13.61 -8.34 -13.20
N GLU A 96 13.09 -7.52 -14.10
CA GLU A 96 13.72 -6.25 -14.44
C GLU A 96 13.40 -5.15 -13.43
N HIS A 97 12.17 -5.08 -12.91
CA HIS A 97 11.68 -3.91 -12.21
C HIS A 97 11.40 -4.09 -10.73
N PHE A 98 11.22 -5.33 -10.20
CA PHE A 98 10.81 -5.54 -8.82
C PHE A 98 11.88 -5.13 -7.82
N CYS A 99 13.14 -5.45 -8.05
CA CYS A 99 14.24 -5.09 -7.15
C CYS A 99 15.07 -3.90 -7.65
N ASN A 100 15.31 -2.93 -6.77
CA ASN A 100 15.99 -1.67 -7.13
C ASN A 100 17.44 -1.57 -6.61
N LYS A 101 17.97 -2.57 -5.91
CA LYS A 101 19.32 -2.51 -5.36
C LYS A 101 20.33 -2.98 -6.39
N LYS A 102 21.40 -2.19 -6.60
CA LYS A 102 22.51 -2.52 -7.53
C LYS A 102 23.19 -3.85 -7.17
N THR A 103 23.19 -4.22 -5.90
CA THR A 103 23.88 -5.39 -5.36
C THR A 103 23.02 -6.64 -5.25
N PHE A 104 21.72 -6.54 -5.45
CA PHE A 104 20.78 -7.65 -5.31
C PHE A 104 19.75 -7.63 -6.42
N LYS A 105 19.69 -8.69 -7.22
CA LYS A 105 18.73 -8.87 -8.30
C LYS A 105 17.83 -10.06 -7.95
N TYR A 106 16.53 -9.81 -7.87
CA TYR A 106 15.54 -10.87 -7.74
C TYR A 106 15.18 -11.41 -9.13
N LEU A 107 15.44 -12.68 -9.36
CA LEU A 107 15.21 -13.35 -10.65
C LEU A 107 14.25 -14.53 -10.44
N PRO A 108 12.96 -14.28 -10.20
CA PRO A 108 12.01 -15.36 -10.08
C PRO A 108 11.77 -16.02 -11.43
N SER A 109 11.66 -17.34 -11.43
CA SER A 109 11.06 -18.08 -12.55
C SER A 109 9.56 -18.16 -12.33
N PHE A 110 8.77 -17.97 -13.38
CA PHE A 110 7.32 -18.02 -13.28
C PHE A 110 6.84 -19.34 -12.67
N SER A 111 7.22 -20.46 -13.27
CA SER A 111 6.76 -21.80 -12.86
C SER A 111 7.22 -22.24 -11.47
N LYS A 112 8.38 -21.76 -10.98
CA LYS A 112 8.94 -22.17 -9.68
C LYS A 112 8.61 -21.22 -8.54
N HIS A 113 8.50 -19.91 -8.81
CA HIS A 113 8.48 -18.90 -7.78
C HIS A 113 7.24 -17.99 -7.81
N ILE A 114 6.46 -18.01 -8.89
CA ILE A 114 5.27 -17.18 -9.03
C ILE A 114 4.02 -18.05 -9.08
N GLU A 115 3.89 -18.90 -10.10
CA GLU A 115 2.71 -19.73 -10.33
C GLU A 115 2.25 -20.55 -9.10
N PRO A 116 3.15 -21.21 -8.32
CA PRO A 116 2.74 -22.06 -7.20
C PRO A 116 1.94 -21.33 -6.11
N TYR A 117 2.09 -20.01 -6.02
CA TYR A 117 1.33 -19.22 -5.03
C TYR A 117 -0.12 -18.94 -5.42
N PHE A 118 -0.47 -19.08 -6.71
CA PHE A 118 -1.75 -18.66 -7.26
C PHE A 118 -2.54 -19.79 -7.93
N LYS A 119 -1.86 -20.85 -8.38
CA LYS A 119 -2.42 -21.91 -9.22
C LYS A 119 -3.67 -22.58 -8.63
N ASP A 120 -3.67 -22.83 -7.33
CA ASP A 120 -4.74 -23.56 -6.65
C ASP A 120 -5.75 -22.63 -5.93
N ASP A 121 -5.62 -21.31 -6.11
CA ASP A 121 -6.52 -20.32 -5.50
C ASP A 121 -7.48 -19.74 -6.55
N SER A 122 -8.74 -20.16 -6.47
CA SER A 122 -9.81 -19.64 -7.35
C SER A 122 -10.09 -18.14 -7.16
N ASN A 123 -9.66 -17.56 -6.04
CA ASN A 123 -9.80 -16.15 -5.72
C ASN A 123 -8.52 -15.35 -5.97
N ALA A 124 -7.56 -15.93 -6.67
CA ALA A 124 -6.36 -15.22 -7.06
C ALA A 124 -6.63 -14.33 -8.27
N TYR A 125 -6.19 -13.07 -8.19
CA TYR A 125 -6.33 -12.07 -9.24
C TYR A 125 -5.01 -11.38 -9.52
N ILE A 126 -4.88 -10.91 -10.75
CA ILE A 126 -3.81 -10.03 -11.18
C ILE A 126 -4.40 -8.76 -11.82
N SER A 127 -3.90 -7.60 -11.38
CA SER A 127 -4.17 -6.33 -12.05
C SER A 127 -2.90 -5.87 -12.76
N THR A 128 -3.03 -5.55 -14.04
CA THR A 128 -1.93 -5.05 -14.86
C THR A 128 -2.25 -3.67 -15.39
N TYR A 129 -1.34 -2.73 -15.16
CA TYR A 129 -1.33 -1.42 -15.81
C TYR A 129 -0.55 -1.52 -17.11
N ARG A 130 -1.15 -1.17 -18.23
CA ARG A 130 -0.53 -1.26 -19.56
C ARG A 130 -0.55 0.06 -20.28
N THR A 131 0.54 0.33 -21.00
CA THR A 131 0.62 1.43 -21.97
C THR A 131 1.22 0.84 -23.24
N ASP A 132 0.57 1.03 -24.38
CA ASP A 132 1.02 0.56 -25.70
C ASP A 132 1.45 -0.92 -25.71
N HIS A 133 0.63 -1.79 -25.10
CA HIS A 133 0.86 -3.23 -24.95
C HIS A 133 1.97 -3.64 -23.96
N LEU A 134 2.74 -2.70 -23.41
CA LEU A 134 3.77 -2.99 -22.41
C LEU A 134 3.19 -2.95 -20.99
N ILE A 135 3.69 -3.84 -20.12
CA ILE A 135 3.37 -3.80 -18.70
C ILE A 135 4.15 -2.66 -18.06
N VAL A 136 3.42 -1.75 -17.44
CA VAL A 136 3.97 -0.59 -16.70
C VAL A 136 3.90 -0.83 -15.20
N GLY A 137 2.91 -1.59 -14.77
CA GLY A 137 2.75 -1.94 -13.38
C GLY A 137 1.91 -3.21 -13.21
N THR A 138 2.11 -3.90 -12.10
CA THR A 138 1.37 -5.10 -11.74
C THR A 138 1.16 -5.16 -10.23
N ILE A 139 0.07 -5.77 -9.83
CA ILE A 139 -0.25 -6.16 -8.46
C ILE A 139 -0.99 -7.49 -8.52
N THR A 140 -0.66 -8.41 -7.64
CA THR A 140 -1.36 -9.68 -7.51
C THR A 140 -1.96 -9.82 -6.13
N ASN A 141 -3.04 -10.57 -6.01
CA ASN A 141 -3.58 -10.98 -4.74
C ASN A 141 -3.87 -12.49 -4.73
N ARG A 142 -3.87 -13.05 -3.53
CA ARG A 142 -4.28 -14.44 -3.25
C ARG A 142 -4.94 -14.54 -1.89
N SER A 143 -5.74 -15.58 -1.72
CA SER A 143 -6.40 -15.87 -0.44
C SER A 143 -5.42 -16.49 0.55
N VAL A 144 -5.42 -16.00 1.79
CA VAL A 144 -4.66 -16.57 2.89
C VAL A 144 -5.56 -16.72 4.10
N ASN A 145 -5.49 -17.87 4.77
CA ASN A 145 -6.17 -18.09 6.03
C ASN A 145 -5.37 -17.51 7.19
N LEU A 146 -5.89 -16.45 7.79
CA LEU A 146 -5.33 -15.85 8.99
C LEU A 146 -5.96 -16.48 10.22
N ILE A 147 -5.13 -17.00 11.13
CA ILE A 147 -5.57 -17.57 12.41
C ILE A 147 -5.07 -16.64 13.51
N LEU A 148 -5.98 -16.06 14.27
CA LEU A 148 -5.65 -15.23 15.43
C LEU A 148 -5.39 -16.09 16.68
N PRO A 149 -4.71 -15.54 17.72
CA PRO A 149 -4.43 -16.26 18.97
C PRO A 149 -5.67 -16.81 19.69
N ASN A 150 -6.84 -16.23 19.47
CA ASN A 150 -8.13 -16.69 19.98
C ASN A 150 -8.81 -17.76 19.11
N ASN A 151 -8.08 -18.37 18.18
CA ASN A 151 -8.55 -19.35 17.18
C ASN A 151 -9.62 -18.84 16.20
N ASN A 152 -9.89 -17.55 16.14
CA ASN A 152 -10.70 -16.98 15.08
C ASN A 152 -9.96 -17.07 13.74
N LYS A 153 -10.67 -17.57 12.71
CA LYS A 153 -10.13 -17.74 11.36
C LYS A 153 -10.78 -16.74 10.42
N PHE A 154 -9.97 -16.10 9.60
CA PHE A 154 -10.42 -15.18 8.57
C PHE A 154 -9.74 -15.52 7.25
N VAL A 155 -10.48 -15.43 6.15
CA VAL A 155 -9.89 -15.40 4.82
C VAL A 155 -9.55 -13.95 4.49
N VAL A 156 -8.30 -13.68 4.21
CA VAL A 156 -7.80 -12.35 3.86
C VAL A 156 -7.12 -12.37 2.50
N SER A 157 -7.16 -11.25 1.78
CA SER A 157 -6.41 -11.08 0.55
C SER A 157 -4.98 -10.68 0.86
N TYR A 158 -4.03 -11.49 0.43
CA TYR A 158 -2.61 -11.19 0.55
C TYR A 158 -2.10 -10.61 -0.77
N ILE A 159 -1.53 -9.41 -0.68
CA ILE A 159 -1.01 -8.69 -1.84
C ILE A 159 0.45 -9.07 -2.07
N ASP A 160 0.72 -9.56 -3.27
CA ASP A 160 2.06 -9.90 -3.75
C ASP A 160 2.40 -9.08 -5.02
N PHE A 161 3.68 -9.07 -5.40
CA PHE A 161 4.19 -8.53 -6.65
C PHE A 161 3.63 -7.16 -7.06
N LEU A 162 3.47 -6.24 -6.08
CA LEU A 162 3.26 -4.84 -6.42
C LEU A 162 4.55 -4.29 -7.03
N CYS A 163 4.58 -4.22 -8.34
CA CYS A 163 5.75 -3.79 -9.10
C CYS A 163 5.38 -2.67 -10.08
N VAL A 164 6.23 -1.66 -10.18
CA VAL A 164 6.08 -0.55 -11.13
C VAL A 164 7.38 -0.37 -11.89
N HIS A 165 7.25 -0.20 -13.21
CA HIS A 165 8.35 0.09 -14.12
C HIS A 165 9.24 1.20 -13.59
N LYS A 166 10.56 1.04 -13.59
CA LYS A 166 11.51 1.98 -12.97
C LYS A 166 11.34 3.42 -13.46
N GLY A 167 11.10 3.61 -14.75
CA GLY A 167 10.88 4.93 -15.36
C GLY A 167 9.50 5.56 -15.08
N GLN A 168 8.54 4.79 -14.53
CA GLN A 168 7.19 5.27 -14.21
C GLN A 168 6.93 5.40 -12.71
N ARG A 169 7.96 5.16 -11.87
CA ARG A 169 7.85 5.36 -10.43
C ARG A 169 7.58 6.83 -10.11
N LYS A 170 6.87 7.07 -9.00
CA LYS A 170 6.43 8.41 -8.54
C LYS A 170 5.40 9.10 -9.46
N ARG A 171 4.82 8.39 -10.43
CA ARG A 171 3.77 8.86 -11.34
C ARG A 171 2.38 8.29 -11.00
N GLN A 172 2.14 7.98 -9.74
CA GLN A 172 0.87 7.49 -9.19
C GLN A 172 0.43 6.08 -9.65
N VAL A 173 1.22 5.37 -10.46
CA VAL A 173 0.89 4.02 -10.95
C VAL A 173 0.60 3.03 -9.80
N ALA A 174 1.41 3.01 -8.73
CA ALA A 174 1.16 2.12 -7.60
C ALA A 174 -0.12 2.50 -6.83
N PRO A 175 -0.40 3.77 -6.48
CA PRO A 175 -1.69 4.21 -5.99
C PRO A 175 -2.88 3.77 -6.83
N GLU A 176 -2.80 3.91 -8.15
CA GLU A 176 -3.87 3.49 -9.06
C GLU A 176 -4.08 1.98 -9.05
N LEU A 177 -3.01 1.18 -9.06
CA LEU A 177 -3.08 -0.28 -8.95
C LEU A 177 -3.69 -0.76 -7.63
N ILE A 178 -3.44 -0.05 -6.52
CA ILE A 178 -3.99 -0.42 -5.20
C ILE A 178 -5.47 -0.05 -5.08
N GLN A 179 -5.90 1.02 -5.76
CA GLN A 179 -7.24 1.57 -5.61
C GLN A 179 -8.25 0.98 -6.62
N THR A 180 -7.78 0.48 -7.75
CA THR A 180 -8.62 -0.16 -8.78
C THR A 180 -8.87 -1.61 -8.48
#